data_0bd885fc27700d46cdb36379ea247009
#
_entry.id   0bd885fc27700d46cdb36379ea247009
#
_cell.length_a   1.000
_cell.length_b   1.000
_cell.length_c   1.000
_cell.angle_alpha   90.00
_cell.angle_beta   90.00
_cell.angle_gamma   90.00
#
_symmetry.space_group_name_H-M   'P 1'
#
loop_
_entity.id
_entity.type
_entity.pdbx_description
1 polymer ?
#
loop_
_entity_poly.entity_id
_entity_poly.type
_entity_poly.pdbx_seq_one_letter_code
_entity_poly.pdbx_strand_id
1 'polypeptide(L)'
;MNRDLTKGSVTKSMLLFAIPMILGDLLQQCYNIADTLIVGQFLGRNALAAVGSSFTLMTFLTSTILGLCMGSGALFSIRFGQRDENGLCEDICASFYSIAAATVLLNVIAYLCLDTLRVFLHVPDEVWGDMRAYLSVIFMGIPGIFLYNFFASFLRSVGNSMVPLVFLAISAVVNIVLDLWFIIGLKRGVGGAAEATVIAQYLSGIGIAVYALLRCPQVRSIRRLRSLRWERIGEILSFSTLTCVQQSVMNLGILTVQGLVNSFGTVVMAAFAAAVKIDAFAYMPVQDFGNAFSTFIAQNYGARETGRIRSGLKSAVCISMAFCLVISALVFVFARPLMTIFVEAGETEIIQAGVQYLRIEGAFYCGIGCLFLLYGLYRALEKPGMSVVLTVISLGTRVALAYLLSAIPAVGVVGIWWSVPIGWLLADALGVGYYLARRKQLTP
;
A
#
# COMPACT_ATOMS: atom_id res chain seq x y z
N MET A 1 -11.05 18.97 9.11
CA MET A 1 -10.23 19.93 9.88
C MET A 1 -8.78 19.61 9.58
N ASN A 2 -8.04 20.55 8.98
CA ASN A 2 -6.61 20.38 8.76
C ASN A 2 -5.89 20.46 10.12
N ARG A 3 -5.09 19.46 10.43
CA ARG A 3 -4.29 19.44 11.67
C ARG A 3 -2.87 19.80 11.35
N ASP A 4 -2.39 20.90 11.92
CA ASP A 4 -0.98 21.26 11.90
C ASP A 4 -0.23 20.29 12.85
N LEU A 5 0.50 19.31 12.27
CA LEU A 5 1.21 18.30 13.03
C LEU A 5 2.48 18.84 13.71
N THR A 6 2.84 20.11 13.41
CA THR A 6 3.95 20.80 14.08
C THR A 6 3.58 21.35 15.45
N LYS A 7 2.28 21.26 15.85
CA LYS A 7 1.76 21.83 17.11
C LYS A 7 1.07 20.76 17.96
N GLY A 8 0.90 21.06 19.23
CA GLY A 8 0.17 20.21 20.19
C GLY A 8 0.93 18.97 20.66
N SER A 9 0.21 18.04 21.29
CA SER A 9 0.77 16.78 21.81
C SER A 9 1.20 15.85 20.66
N VAL A 10 2.44 15.41 20.69
CA VAL A 10 3.06 14.57 19.65
C VAL A 10 2.28 13.28 19.44
N THR A 11 2.13 12.48 20.49
CA THR A 11 1.45 11.17 20.44
C THR A 11 0.01 11.29 20.00
N LYS A 12 -0.75 12.23 20.59
CA LYS A 12 -2.16 12.44 20.28
C LYS A 12 -2.35 12.88 18.83
N SER A 13 -1.48 13.77 18.32
CA SER A 13 -1.54 14.25 16.93
C SER A 13 -1.30 13.13 15.94
N MET A 14 -0.27 12.28 16.17
CA MET A 14 0.01 11.12 15.32
C MET A 14 -1.14 10.11 15.31
N LEU A 15 -1.64 9.72 16.49
CA LEU A 15 -2.73 8.73 16.57
C LEU A 15 -4.01 9.23 15.91
N LEU A 16 -4.43 10.47 16.21
CA LEU A 16 -5.63 11.05 15.62
C LEU A 16 -5.53 11.29 14.10
N PHE A 17 -4.30 11.37 13.58
CA PHE A 17 -4.05 11.44 12.15
C PHE A 17 -3.98 10.04 11.51
N ALA A 18 -3.41 9.05 12.21
CA ALA A 18 -3.27 7.68 11.72
C ALA A 18 -4.61 6.91 11.69
N ILE A 19 -5.47 7.08 12.70
CA ILE A 19 -6.73 6.34 12.81
C ILE A 19 -7.59 6.42 11.54
N PRO A 20 -7.85 7.61 10.93
CA PRO A 20 -8.61 7.66 9.69
C PRO A 20 -7.91 6.97 8.50
N MET A 21 -6.57 6.93 8.46
CA MET A 21 -5.84 6.22 7.42
C MET A 21 -6.03 4.73 7.57
N ILE A 22 -5.83 4.18 8.77
CA ILE A 22 -6.03 2.77 9.10
C ILE A 22 -7.48 2.34 8.79
N LEU A 23 -8.46 3.14 9.22
CA LEU A 23 -9.87 2.85 8.93
C LEU A 23 -10.17 2.88 7.42
N GLY A 24 -9.51 3.76 6.67
CA GLY A 24 -9.65 3.84 5.22
C GLY A 24 -9.17 2.55 4.53
N ASP A 25 -7.97 2.09 4.87
CA ASP A 25 -7.38 0.90 4.26
C ASP A 25 -8.13 -0.38 4.70
N LEU A 26 -8.56 -0.47 5.97
CA LEU A 26 -9.43 -1.56 6.41
C LEU A 26 -10.77 -1.58 5.65
N LEU A 27 -11.39 -0.42 5.45
CA LEU A 27 -12.62 -0.29 4.67
C LEU A 27 -12.40 -0.71 3.21
N GLN A 28 -11.25 -0.35 2.64
CA GLN A 28 -10.86 -0.76 1.29
C GLN A 28 -10.75 -2.28 1.18
N GLN A 29 -10.19 -2.95 2.16
CA GLN A 29 -10.12 -4.41 2.17
C GLN A 29 -11.51 -5.05 2.34
N CYS A 30 -12.36 -4.48 3.19
CA CYS A 30 -13.72 -4.96 3.35
C CYS A 30 -14.52 -4.90 2.03
N TYR A 31 -14.43 -3.79 1.28
CA TYR A 31 -15.15 -3.70 0.02
C TYR A 31 -14.55 -4.61 -1.06
N ASN A 32 -13.22 -4.79 -1.12
CA ASN A 32 -12.59 -5.74 -2.04
C ASN A 32 -13.07 -7.19 -1.79
N ILE A 33 -13.25 -7.55 -0.52
CA ILE A 33 -13.82 -8.86 -0.14
C ILE A 33 -15.28 -8.94 -0.58
N ALA A 34 -16.08 -7.90 -0.35
CA ALA A 34 -17.49 -7.85 -0.74
C ALA A 34 -17.66 -8.00 -2.26
N ASP A 35 -16.88 -7.26 -3.07
CA ASP A 35 -16.87 -7.36 -4.53
C ASP A 35 -16.53 -8.80 -4.98
N THR A 36 -15.46 -9.39 -4.43
CA THR A 36 -15.06 -10.76 -4.73
C THR A 36 -16.16 -11.77 -4.37
N LEU A 37 -16.85 -11.58 -3.23
CA LEU A 37 -17.97 -12.44 -2.81
C LEU A 37 -19.18 -12.30 -3.76
N ILE A 38 -19.53 -11.09 -4.15
CA ILE A 38 -20.63 -10.82 -5.09
C ILE A 38 -20.34 -11.50 -6.44
N VAL A 39 -19.15 -11.29 -6.99
CA VAL A 39 -18.74 -11.93 -8.25
C VAL A 39 -18.76 -13.45 -8.13
N GLY A 40 -18.19 -14.03 -7.06
CA GLY A 40 -18.12 -15.46 -6.87
C GLY A 40 -19.49 -16.14 -6.70
N GLN A 41 -20.40 -15.49 -5.97
CA GLN A 41 -21.75 -16.06 -5.71
C GLN A 41 -22.70 -15.96 -6.91
N PHE A 42 -22.64 -14.85 -7.64
CA PHE A 42 -23.62 -14.57 -8.70
C PHE A 42 -23.13 -14.86 -10.12
N LEU A 43 -21.82 -14.83 -10.38
CA LEU A 43 -21.25 -15.06 -11.70
C LEU A 43 -20.49 -16.38 -11.84
N GLY A 44 -20.17 -17.05 -10.72
CA GLY A 44 -19.58 -18.38 -10.71
C GLY A 44 -18.04 -18.42 -10.79
N ARG A 45 -17.49 -19.63 -10.95
CA ARG A 45 -16.06 -19.92 -10.79
C ARG A 45 -15.17 -19.22 -11.82
N ASN A 46 -15.56 -19.18 -13.08
CA ASN A 46 -14.73 -18.60 -14.16
C ASN A 46 -14.62 -17.08 -14.00
N ALA A 47 -15.73 -16.41 -13.66
CA ALA A 47 -15.74 -14.98 -13.34
C ALA A 47 -14.87 -14.66 -12.12
N LEU A 48 -14.96 -15.47 -11.06
CA LEU A 48 -14.13 -15.31 -9.87
C LEU A 48 -12.64 -15.47 -10.18
N ALA A 49 -12.29 -16.46 -11.02
CA ALA A 49 -10.91 -16.67 -11.46
C ALA A 49 -10.40 -15.50 -12.31
N ALA A 50 -11.25 -14.96 -13.20
CA ALA A 50 -10.94 -13.80 -14.05
C ALA A 50 -10.67 -12.55 -13.20
N VAL A 51 -11.54 -12.22 -12.25
CA VAL A 51 -11.38 -11.07 -11.35
C VAL A 51 -10.17 -11.25 -10.44
N GLY A 52 -9.98 -12.45 -9.86
CA GLY A 52 -8.83 -12.74 -8.99
C GLY A 52 -7.48 -12.61 -9.70
N SER A 53 -7.37 -13.10 -10.95
CA SER A 53 -6.15 -12.95 -11.76
C SER A 53 -5.93 -11.49 -12.15
N SER A 54 -6.98 -10.76 -12.48
CA SER A 54 -6.94 -9.33 -12.79
C SER A 54 -6.52 -8.49 -11.58
N PHE A 55 -6.91 -8.89 -10.38
CA PHE A 55 -6.55 -8.19 -9.14
C PHE A 55 -5.04 -8.08 -8.94
N THR A 56 -4.29 -9.15 -9.21
CA THR A 56 -2.82 -9.16 -9.09
C THR A 56 -2.18 -8.13 -10.01
N LEU A 57 -2.63 -8.07 -11.27
CA LEU A 57 -2.16 -7.09 -12.24
C LEU A 57 -2.52 -5.66 -11.82
N MET A 58 -3.76 -5.44 -11.41
CA MET A 58 -4.22 -4.13 -10.94
C MET A 58 -3.47 -3.66 -9.70
N THR A 59 -3.14 -4.56 -8.77
CA THR A 59 -2.33 -4.25 -7.59
C THR A 59 -0.95 -3.74 -8.00
N PHE A 60 -0.31 -4.35 -8.99
CA PHE A 60 0.99 -3.88 -9.50
C PHE A 60 0.88 -2.49 -10.15
N LEU A 61 -0.09 -2.26 -11.02
CA LEU A 61 -0.29 -0.96 -11.68
C LEU A 61 -0.64 0.14 -10.66
N THR A 62 -1.53 -0.17 -9.73
CA THR A 62 -1.96 0.77 -8.68
C THR A 62 -0.81 1.10 -7.72
N SER A 63 0.04 0.12 -7.37
CA SER A 63 1.18 0.35 -6.49
C SER A 63 2.21 1.31 -7.08
N THR A 64 2.37 1.32 -8.41
CA THR A 64 3.20 2.28 -9.12
C THR A 64 2.68 3.71 -8.93
N ILE A 65 1.38 3.92 -9.18
CA ILE A 65 0.73 5.23 -9.01
C ILE A 65 0.78 5.66 -7.53
N LEU A 66 0.48 4.74 -6.62
CA LEU A 66 0.51 4.99 -5.18
C LEU A 66 1.92 5.42 -4.73
N GLY A 67 2.97 4.71 -5.18
CA GLY A 67 4.35 5.04 -4.86
C GLY A 67 4.75 6.44 -5.33
N LEU A 68 4.36 6.82 -6.56
CA LEU A 68 4.59 8.16 -7.10
C LEU A 68 3.86 9.23 -6.27
N CYS A 69 2.60 9.00 -5.90
CA CYS A 69 1.81 9.92 -5.08
C CYS A 69 2.35 10.02 -3.64
N MET A 70 2.80 8.91 -3.04
CA MET A 70 3.38 8.90 -1.70
C MET A 70 4.71 9.66 -1.63
N GLY A 71 5.56 9.52 -2.66
CA GLY A 71 6.81 10.27 -2.75
C GLY A 71 6.55 11.77 -2.83
N SER A 72 5.69 12.20 -3.73
CA SER A 72 5.27 13.62 -3.83
C SER A 72 4.65 14.12 -2.53
N GLY A 73 3.80 13.32 -1.87
CA GLY A 73 3.17 13.68 -0.60
C GLY A 73 4.15 13.95 0.54
N ALA A 74 5.30 13.26 0.55
CA ALA A 74 6.36 13.55 1.51
C ALA A 74 6.98 14.93 1.28
N LEU A 75 7.26 15.29 0.02
CA LEU A 75 7.75 16.64 -0.34
C LEU A 75 6.72 17.73 0.00
N PHE A 76 5.44 17.49 -0.31
CA PHE A 76 4.36 18.41 0.09
C PHE A 76 4.33 18.63 1.61
N SER A 77 4.53 17.57 2.39
CA SER A 77 4.56 17.65 3.86
C SER A 77 5.73 18.50 4.36
N ILE A 78 6.92 18.37 3.74
CA ILE A 78 8.10 19.15 4.06
C ILE A 78 7.86 20.63 3.73
N ARG A 79 7.36 20.95 2.53
CA ARG A 79 7.05 22.34 2.11
C ARG A 79 5.96 22.95 3.00
N PHE A 80 4.95 22.17 3.36
CA PHE A 80 3.91 22.62 4.29
C PHE A 80 4.51 22.95 5.66
N GLY A 81 5.43 22.13 6.17
CA GLY A 81 6.18 22.41 7.40
C GLY A 81 7.05 23.65 7.33
N GLN A 82 7.72 23.89 6.20
CA GLN A 82 8.51 25.08 5.92
C GLN A 82 7.66 26.36 5.81
N ARG A 83 6.33 26.22 5.66
CA ARG A 83 5.40 27.31 5.33
C ARG A 83 5.72 28.00 3.99
N ASP A 84 6.36 27.26 3.08
CA ASP A 84 6.65 27.70 1.73
C ASP A 84 5.43 27.43 0.83
N GLU A 85 4.46 28.32 0.84
CA GLU A 85 3.24 28.18 0.05
C GLU A 85 3.51 28.18 -1.46
N ASN A 86 4.49 28.97 -1.91
CA ASN A 86 4.83 29.05 -3.34
C ASN A 86 5.51 27.77 -3.81
N GLY A 87 6.50 27.26 -3.06
CA GLY A 87 7.14 25.99 -3.34
C GLY A 87 6.16 24.81 -3.30
N LEU A 88 5.23 24.82 -2.35
CA LEU A 88 4.17 23.80 -2.27
C LEU A 88 3.27 23.83 -3.52
N CYS A 89 2.86 25.01 -3.99
CA CYS A 89 2.06 25.13 -5.21
C CYS A 89 2.82 24.66 -6.46
N GLU A 90 4.12 25.00 -6.57
CA GLU A 90 4.98 24.52 -7.67
C GLU A 90 5.10 23.00 -7.63
N ASP A 91 5.36 22.41 -6.44
CA ASP A 91 5.51 20.97 -6.24
C ASP A 91 4.19 20.22 -6.55
N ILE A 92 3.02 20.75 -6.16
CA ILE A 92 1.71 20.17 -6.49
C ILE A 92 1.50 20.14 -8.00
N CYS A 93 1.77 21.27 -8.70
CA CYS A 93 1.63 21.35 -10.15
C CYS A 93 2.56 20.38 -10.88
N ALA A 94 3.84 20.41 -10.54
CA ALA A 94 4.85 19.56 -11.17
C ALA A 94 4.55 18.08 -10.96
N SER A 95 4.17 17.69 -9.73
CA SER A 95 3.76 16.32 -9.41
C SER A 95 2.51 15.90 -10.16
N PHE A 96 1.49 16.77 -10.23
CA PHE A 96 0.25 16.42 -10.91
C PHE A 96 0.48 16.11 -12.39
N TYR A 97 1.19 16.98 -13.11
CA TYR A 97 1.45 16.75 -14.53
C TYR A 97 2.38 15.56 -14.77
N SER A 98 3.41 15.39 -13.95
CA SER A 98 4.35 14.27 -14.08
C SER A 98 3.68 12.93 -13.82
N ILE A 99 2.89 12.82 -12.74
CA ILE A 99 2.21 11.57 -12.39
C ILE A 99 1.04 11.32 -13.35
N ALA A 100 0.32 12.36 -13.81
CA ALA A 100 -0.70 12.21 -14.84
C ALA A 100 -0.10 11.66 -16.14
N ALA A 101 1.03 12.20 -16.59
CA ALA A 101 1.72 11.69 -17.78
C ALA A 101 2.17 10.24 -17.60
N ALA A 102 2.74 9.89 -16.44
CA ALA A 102 3.11 8.52 -16.09
C ALA A 102 1.88 7.59 -16.05
N THR A 103 0.76 8.06 -15.51
CA THR A 103 -0.51 7.31 -15.45
C THR A 103 -1.06 7.03 -16.84
N VAL A 104 -1.06 8.03 -17.72
CA VAL A 104 -1.49 7.86 -19.12
C VAL A 104 -0.58 6.87 -19.84
N LEU A 105 0.74 7.00 -19.69
CA LEU A 105 1.69 6.07 -20.29
C LEU A 105 1.46 4.63 -19.79
N LEU A 106 1.32 4.44 -18.49
CA LEU A 106 1.01 3.15 -17.87
C LEU A 106 -0.30 2.56 -18.41
N ASN A 107 -1.33 3.38 -18.53
CA ASN A 107 -2.63 2.97 -19.05
C ASN A 107 -2.53 2.54 -20.52
N VAL A 108 -1.85 3.32 -21.37
CA VAL A 108 -1.60 2.97 -22.77
C VAL A 108 -0.82 1.67 -22.89
N ILE A 109 0.24 1.48 -22.11
CA ILE A 109 1.02 0.24 -22.08
C ILE A 109 0.13 -0.93 -21.65
N ALA A 110 -0.70 -0.77 -20.61
CA ALA A 110 -1.60 -1.81 -20.14
C ALA A 110 -2.59 -2.27 -21.24
N TYR A 111 -3.15 -1.34 -22.01
CA TYR A 111 -4.01 -1.68 -23.14
C TYR A 111 -3.25 -2.35 -24.29
N LEU A 112 -2.07 -1.86 -24.65
CA LEU A 112 -1.26 -2.44 -25.71
C LEU A 112 -0.76 -3.86 -25.36
N CYS A 113 -0.49 -4.10 -24.09
CA CYS A 113 -0.02 -5.39 -23.59
C CYS A 113 -1.15 -6.35 -23.20
N LEU A 114 -2.41 -5.96 -23.32
CA LEU A 114 -3.55 -6.73 -22.81
C LEU A 114 -3.55 -8.19 -23.31
N ASP A 115 -3.39 -8.40 -24.60
CA ASP A 115 -3.38 -9.76 -25.18
C ASP A 115 -2.06 -10.52 -24.86
N THR A 116 -0.95 -9.81 -24.66
CA THR A 116 0.34 -10.39 -24.23
C THR A 116 0.27 -10.87 -22.78
N LEU A 117 -0.51 -10.21 -21.94
CA LEU A 117 -0.72 -10.58 -20.52
C LEU A 117 -1.33 -11.98 -20.39
N ARG A 118 -2.18 -12.40 -21.32
CA ARG A 118 -2.74 -13.75 -21.37
C ARG A 118 -1.63 -14.80 -21.38
N VAL A 119 -0.65 -14.62 -22.27
CA VAL A 119 0.47 -15.56 -22.42
C VAL A 119 1.36 -15.53 -21.18
N PHE A 120 1.67 -14.33 -20.69
CA PHE A 120 2.53 -14.14 -19.51
C PHE A 120 1.92 -14.72 -18.23
N LEU A 121 0.63 -14.56 -18.02
CA LEU A 121 -0.10 -15.06 -16.85
C LEU A 121 -0.62 -16.48 -17.00
N HIS A 122 -0.38 -17.13 -18.16
CA HIS A 122 -0.85 -18.49 -18.48
C HIS A 122 -2.36 -18.67 -18.24
N VAL A 123 -3.17 -17.67 -18.67
CA VAL A 123 -4.62 -17.69 -18.44
C VAL A 123 -5.30 -18.69 -19.37
N PRO A 124 -6.10 -19.64 -18.82
CA PRO A 124 -6.86 -20.61 -19.63
C PRO A 124 -7.85 -19.91 -20.58
N ASP A 125 -8.11 -20.52 -21.73
CA ASP A 125 -9.01 -19.99 -22.75
C ASP A 125 -10.43 -19.75 -22.23
N GLU A 126 -10.90 -20.61 -21.33
CA GLU A 126 -12.22 -20.53 -20.70
C GLU A 126 -12.43 -19.28 -19.83
N VAL A 127 -11.34 -18.77 -19.25
CA VAL A 127 -11.35 -17.61 -18.33
C VAL A 127 -10.99 -16.32 -19.06
N TRP A 128 -10.27 -16.44 -20.21
CA TRP A 128 -9.73 -15.27 -20.91
C TRP A 128 -10.81 -14.29 -21.38
N GLY A 129 -11.95 -14.79 -21.85
CA GLY A 129 -13.06 -13.94 -22.31
C GLY A 129 -13.55 -13.00 -21.20
N ASP A 130 -13.80 -13.54 -20.01
CA ASP A 130 -14.23 -12.78 -18.83
C ASP A 130 -13.13 -11.84 -18.32
N MET A 131 -11.88 -12.32 -18.27
CA MET A 131 -10.75 -11.51 -17.84
C MET A 131 -10.48 -10.33 -18.77
N ARG A 132 -10.56 -10.54 -20.09
CA ARG A 132 -10.39 -9.47 -21.08
C ARG A 132 -11.50 -8.44 -20.98
N ALA A 133 -12.76 -8.87 -20.83
CA ALA A 133 -13.90 -7.99 -20.63
C ALA A 133 -13.75 -7.16 -19.35
N TYR A 134 -13.30 -7.77 -18.24
CA TYR A 134 -13.04 -7.08 -16.99
C TYR A 134 -11.90 -6.07 -17.12
N LEU A 135 -10.74 -6.49 -17.63
CA LEU A 135 -9.54 -5.65 -17.72
C LEU A 135 -9.75 -4.46 -18.67
N SER A 136 -10.42 -4.66 -19.80
CA SER A 136 -10.69 -3.56 -20.74
C SER A 136 -11.51 -2.43 -20.11
N VAL A 137 -12.42 -2.75 -19.21
CA VAL A 137 -13.22 -1.76 -18.48
C VAL A 137 -12.44 -1.19 -17.30
N ILE A 138 -11.79 -2.04 -16.47
CA ILE A 138 -11.13 -1.59 -15.24
C ILE A 138 -9.96 -0.65 -15.53
N PHE A 139 -9.24 -0.82 -16.66
CA PHE A 139 -8.18 0.10 -17.07
C PHE A 139 -8.69 1.52 -17.33
N MET A 140 -9.96 1.70 -17.72
CA MET A 140 -10.58 3.03 -17.80
C MET A 140 -10.66 3.71 -16.43
N GLY A 141 -10.62 2.95 -15.32
CA GLY A 141 -10.62 3.46 -13.94
C GLY A 141 -9.27 4.00 -13.46
N ILE A 142 -8.15 3.68 -14.15
CA ILE A 142 -6.81 4.08 -13.72
C ILE A 142 -6.67 5.60 -13.52
N PRO A 143 -7.22 6.49 -14.38
CA PRO A 143 -7.20 7.93 -14.09
C PRO A 143 -7.99 8.31 -12.83
N GLY A 144 -9.07 7.61 -12.52
CA GLY A 144 -9.83 7.80 -11.27
C GLY A 144 -9.00 7.43 -10.03
N ILE A 145 -8.27 6.30 -10.10
CA ILE A 145 -7.32 5.87 -9.07
C ILE A 145 -6.23 6.92 -8.86
N PHE A 146 -5.66 7.45 -9.95
CA PHE A 146 -4.67 8.52 -9.88
C PHE A 146 -5.22 9.75 -9.18
N LEU A 147 -6.38 10.26 -9.60
CA LEU A 147 -6.99 11.44 -9.01
C LEU A 147 -7.20 11.25 -7.50
N TYR A 148 -7.78 10.11 -7.10
CA TYR A 148 -7.99 9.82 -5.69
C TYR A 148 -6.68 9.79 -4.90
N ASN A 149 -5.69 9.01 -5.34
CA ASN A 149 -4.43 8.85 -4.61
C ASN A 149 -3.62 10.14 -4.56
N PHE A 150 -3.61 10.93 -5.63
CA PHE A 150 -2.92 12.21 -5.69
C PHE A 150 -3.50 13.22 -4.69
N PHE A 151 -4.80 13.45 -4.73
CA PHE A 151 -5.44 14.41 -3.83
C PHE A 151 -5.54 13.89 -2.39
N ALA A 152 -5.67 12.59 -2.18
CA ALA A 152 -5.56 11.98 -0.86
C ALA A 152 -4.17 12.18 -0.26
N SER A 153 -3.11 11.97 -1.03
CA SER A 153 -1.73 12.21 -0.62
C SER A 153 -1.48 13.68 -0.29
N PHE A 154 -1.98 14.60 -1.14
CA PHE A 154 -1.93 16.04 -0.87
C PHE A 154 -2.68 16.40 0.43
N LEU A 155 -3.92 15.96 0.62
CA LEU A 155 -4.69 16.28 1.81
C LEU A 155 -4.04 15.70 3.08
N ARG A 156 -3.50 14.49 3.02
CA ARG A 156 -2.71 13.91 4.11
C ARG A 156 -1.48 14.76 4.41
N SER A 157 -0.79 15.28 3.40
CA SER A 157 0.41 16.10 3.57
C SER A 157 0.15 17.42 4.31
N VAL A 158 -1.06 17.98 4.18
CA VAL A 158 -1.51 19.18 4.93
C VAL A 158 -2.26 18.83 6.23
N GLY A 159 -2.14 17.58 6.68
CA GLY A 159 -2.69 17.13 7.96
C GLY A 159 -4.18 16.75 7.95
N ASN A 160 -4.77 16.46 6.80
CA ASN A 160 -6.17 16.06 6.68
C ASN A 160 -6.28 14.60 6.18
N SER A 161 -6.40 13.66 7.11
CA SER A 161 -6.63 12.24 6.80
C SER A 161 -8.12 11.85 6.77
N MET A 162 -9.01 12.69 7.31
CA MET A 162 -10.43 12.36 7.40
C MET A 162 -11.14 12.47 6.06
N VAL A 163 -10.83 13.49 5.26
CA VAL A 163 -11.50 13.71 3.97
C VAL A 163 -11.27 12.56 2.99
N PRO A 164 -10.03 12.05 2.79
CA PRO A 164 -9.81 10.84 1.99
C PRO A 164 -10.64 9.64 2.47
N LEU A 165 -10.74 9.41 3.79
CA LEU A 165 -11.57 8.34 4.35
C LEU A 165 -13.05 8.50 3.97
N VAL A 166 -13.61 9.71 4.08
CA VAL A 166 -15.03 9.96 3.75
C VAL A 166 -15.31 9.66 2.29
N PHE A 167 -14.47 10.14 1.35
CA PHE A 167 -14.64 9.85 -0.07
C PHE A 167 -14.48 8.37 -0.39
N LEU A 168 -13.58 7.68 0.28
CA LEU A 168 -13.41 6.23 0.14
C LEU A 168 -14.64 5.48 0.67
N ALA A 169 -15.19 5.89 1.81
CA ALA A 169 -16.40 5.28 2.37
C ALA A 169 -17.61 5.44 1.43
N ILE A 170 -17.80 6.63 0.87
CA ILE A 170 -18.86 6.87 -0.12
C ILE A 170 -18.64 5.98 -1.35
N SER A 171 -17.41 5.94 -1.86
CA SER A 171 -17.04 5.10 -3.00
C SER A 171 -17.32 3.62 -2.75
N ALA A 172 -16.95 3.11 -1.57
CA ALA A 172 -17.18 1.71 -1.20
C ALA A 172 -18.68 1.35 -1.17
N VAL A 173 -19.50 2.20 -0.58
CA VAL A 173 -20.96 1.99 -0.56
C VAL A 173 -21.54 2.03 -1.96
N VAL A 174 -21.17 3.02 -2.78
CA VAL A 174 -21.63 3.14 -4.18
C VAL A 174 -21.18 1.94 -4.99
N ASN A 175 -19.94 1.48 -4.84
CA ASN A 175 -19.43 0.30 -5.53
C ASN A 175 -20.30 -0.93 -5.23
N ILE A 176 -20.52 -1.26 -3.96
CA ILE A 176 -21.32 -2.44 -3.55
C ILE A 176 -22.76 -2.33 -4.11
N VAL A 177 -23.38 -1.15 -4.04
CA VAL A 177 -24.75 -0.95 -4.57
C VAL A 177 -24.77 -1.13 -6.10
N LEU A 178 -23.80 -0.59 -6.81
CA LEU A 178 -23.70 -0.73 -8.26
C LEU A 178 -23.36 -2.16 -8.68
N ASP A 179 -22.50 -2.88 -7.94
CA ASP A 179 -22.19 -4.29 -8.20
C ASP A 179 -23.47 -5.13 -8.15
N LEU A 180 -24.25 -4.99 -7.08
CA LEU A 180 -25.53 -5.70 -6.96
C LEU A 180 -26.51 -5.32 -8.09
N TRP A 181 -26.60 -4.05 -8.43
CA TRP A 181 -27.49 -3.59 -9.48
C TRP A 181 -27.05 -4.05 -10.88
N PHE A 182 -25.77 -3.96 -11.22
CA PHE A 182 -25.28 -4.33 -12.55
C PHE A 182 -25.20 -5.84 -12.74
N ILE A 183 -24.82 -6.58 -11.70
CA ILE A 183 -24.70 -8.05 -11.77
C ILE A 183 -26.08 -8.71 -11.68
N ILE A 184 -26.88 -8.36 -10.67
CA ILE A 184 -28.17 -9.02 -10.41
C ILE A 184 -29.29 -8.39 -11.22
N GLY A 185 -29.39 -7.04 -11.19
CA GLY A 185 -30.49 -6.31 -11.84
C GLY A 185 -30.37 -6.29 -13.36
N LEU A 186 -29.19 -5.88 -13.87
CA LEU A 186 -28.96 -5.69 -15.32
C LEU A 186 -28.29 -6.90 -15.99
N LYS A 187 -27.84 -7.91 -15.23
CA LYS A 187 -27.18 -9.13 -15.70
C LYS A 187 -25.99 -8.88 -16.64
N ARG A 188 -25.19 -7.83 -16.34
CA ARG A 188 -24.05 -7.41 -17.17
C ARG A 188 -22.80 -8.29 -17.01
N GLY A 189 -22.86 -9.33 -16.18
CA GLY A 189 -21.74 -10.24 -15.96
C GLY A 189 -20.53 -9.54 -15.33
N VAL A 190 -19.33 -10.04 -15.66
CA VAL A 190 -18.05 -9.56 -15.09
C VAL A 190 -17.75 -8.10 -15.52
N GLY A 191 -18.17 -7.71 -16.72
CA GLY A 191 -18.04 -6.32 -17.18
C GLY A 191 -18.82 -5.33 -16.31
N GLY A 192 -19.99 -5.74 -15.78
CA GLY A 192 -20.78 -4.93 -14.85
C GLY A 192 -20.05 -4.67 -13.52
N ALA A 193 -19.36 -5.66 -12.95
CA ALA A 193 -18.51 -5.47 -11.78
C ALA A 193 -17.39 -4.46 -12.05
N ALA A 194 -16.72 -4.58 -13.20
CA ALA A 194 -15.71 -3.62 -13.59
C ALA A 194 -16.26 -2.20 -13.76
N GLU A 195 -17.42 -2.04 -14.40
CA GLU A 195 -18.10 -0.75 -14.55
C GLU A 195 -18.44 -0.12 -13.19
N ALA A 196 -18.98 -0.90 -12.25
CA ALA A 196 -19.30 -0.43 -10.90
C ALA A 196 -18.05 0.09 -10.18
N THR A 197 -16.95 -0.65 -10.26
CA THR A 197 -15.66 -0.26 -9.67
C THR A 197 -15.14 1.02 -10.32
N VAL A 198 -15.18 1.15 -11.65
CA VAL A 198 -14.72 2.35 -12.37
C VAL A 198 -15.55 3.58 -11.98
N ILE A 199 -16.87 3.47 -11.92
CA ILE A 199 -17.75 4.57 -11.51
C ILE A 199 -17.43 5.01 -10.08
N ALA A 200 -17.25 4.07 -9.15
CA ALA A 200 -16.89 4.34 -7.76
C ALA A 200 -15.51 5.02 -7.64
N GLN A 201 -14.53 4.61 -8.45
CA GLN A 201 -13.19 5.22 -8.50
C GLN A 201 -13.26 6.66 -9.02
N TYR A 202 -14.01 6.94 -10.08
CA TYR A 202 -14.19 8.30 -10.56
C TYR A 202 -14.97 9.17 -9.59
N LEU A 203 -15.99 8.63 -8.93
CA LEU A 203 -16.75 9.37 -7.92
C LEU A 203 -15.84 9.83 -6.78
N SER A 204 -15.01 8.95 -6.25
CA SER A 204 -14.04 9.32 -5.20
C SER A 204 -12.94 10.24 -5.72
N GLY A 205 -12.37 9.95 -6.91
CA GLY A 205 -11.27 10.72 -7.49
C GLY A 205 -11.69 12.15 -7.87
N ILE A 206 -12.81 12.31 -8.57
CA ILE A 206 -13.35 13.63 -8.93
C ILE A 206 -13.86 14.34 -7.68
N GLY A 207 -14.56 13.63 -6.79
CA GLY A 207 -15.09 14.23 -5.56
C GLY A 207 -14.00 14.83 -4.69
N ILE A 208 -12.91 14.08 -4.42
CA ILE A 208 -11.79 14.58 -3.61
C ILE A 208 -11.02 15.73 -4.32
N ALA A 209 -10.90 15.66 -5.66
CA ALA A 209 -10.29 16.73 -6.47
C ALA A 209 -11.09 18.03 -6.37
N VAL A 210 -12.41 17.96 -6.55
CA VAL A 210 -13.32 19.11 -6.40
C VAL A 210 -13.24 19.66 -4.98
N TYR A 211 -13.26 18.81 -3.96
CA TYR A 211 -13.10 19.25 -2.57
C TYR A 211 -11.78 20.01 -2.38
N ALA A 212 -10.67 19.48 -2.89
CA ALA A 212 -9.36 20.14 -2.77
C ALA A 212 -9.34 21.49 -3.49
N LEU A 213 -9.89 21.57 -4.71
CA LEU A 213 -10.03 22.82 -5.47
C LEU A 213 -10.88 23.87 -4.76
N LEU A 214 -11.95 23.45 -4.08
CA LEU A 214 -12.88 24.38 -3.40
C LEU A 214 -12.42 24.79 -2.01
N ARG A 215 -11.73 23.92 -1.27
CA ARG A 215 -11.43 24.12 0.15
C ARG A 215 -9.96 24.37 0.48
N CYS A 216 -9.02 24.03 -0.42
CA CYS A 216 -7.60 24.20 -0.16
C CYS A 216 -7.05 25.43 -0.90
N PRO A 217 -6.64 26.49 -0.19
CA PRO A 217 -6.06 27.70 -0.81
C PRO A 217 -4.83 27.40 -1.66
N GLN A 218 -4.01 26.43 -1.24
CA GLN A 218 -2.79 26.01 -1.92
C GLN A 218 -3.07 25.53 -3.34
N VAL A 219 -4.13 24.75 -3.53
CA VAL A 219 -4.53 24.26 -4.86
C VAL A 219 -5.12 25.37 -5.72
N ARG A 220 -5.85 26.32 -5.12
CA ARG A 220 -6.36 27.49 -5.83
C ARG A 220 -5.24 28.42 -6.32
N SER A 221 -4.17 28.56 -5.55
CA SER A 221 -3.04 29.42 -5.86
C SER A 221 -2.25 28.95 -7.09
N ILE A 222 -2.42 27.68 -7.51
CA ILE A 222 -1.85 27.12 -8.74
C ILE A 222 -2.18 27.98 -9.97
N ARG A 223 -3.37 28.58 -10.02
CA ARG A 223 -3.77 29.50 -11.12
C ARG A 223 -2.88 30.76 -11.24
N ARG A 224 -2.08 31.08 -10.22
CA ARG A 224 -1.18 32.24 -10.18
C ARG A 224 0.24 31.89 -10.59
N LEU A 225 0.56 30.60 -10.78
CA LEU A 225 1.88 30.16 -11.22
C LEU A 225 2.13 30.61 -12.67
N ARG A 226 3.19 31.40 -12.87
CA ARG A 226 3.59 31.91 -14.20
C ARG A 226 4.51 30.96 -14.96
N SER A 227 5.26 30.09 -14.28
CA SER A 227 6.17 29.13 -14.91
C SER A 227 6.48 27.96 -13.96
N LEU A 228 6.59 26.77 -14.51
CA LEU A 228 7.12 25.57 -13.82
C LEU A 228 8.64 25.53 -14.02
N ARG A 229 9.39 25.36 -12.93
CA ARG A 229 10.86 25.22 -12.99
C ARG A 229 11.22 23.76 -13.24
N TRP A 230 12.06 23.52 -14.25
CA TRP A 230 12.53 22.17 -14.58
C TRP A 230 13.29 21.48 -13.44
N GLU A 231 14.02 22.25 -12.64
CA GLU A 231 14.72 21.75 -11.44
C GLU A 231 13.75 21.09 -10.42
N ARG A 232 12.57 21.69 -10.24
CA ARG A 232 11.53 21.16 -9.37
C ARG A 232 10.95 19.86 -9.89
N ILE A 233 10.74 19.76 -11.19
CA ILE A 233 10.26 18.52 -11.82
C ILE A 233 11.28 17.40 -11.59
N GLY A 234 12.58 17.67 -11.74
CA GLY A 234 13.66 16.72 -11.50
C GLY A 234 13.70 16.23 -10.04
N GLU A 235 13.58 17.13 -9.07
CA GLU A 235 13.54 16.80 -7.64
C GLU A 235 12.35 15.87 -7.32
N ILE A 236 11.16 16.25 -7.78
CA ILE A 236 9.92 15.49 -7.56
C ILE A 236 9.99 14.12 -8.23
N LEU A 237 10.42 14.06 -9.49
CA LEU A 237 10.54 12.81 -10.22
C LEU A 237 11.52 11.86 -9.53
N SER A 238 12.70 12.35 -9.11
CA SER A 238 13.69 11.54 -8.40
C SER A 238 13.08 10.95 -7.11
N PHE A 239 12.43 11.78 -6.31
CA PHE A 239 11.86 11.39 -5.03
C PHE A 239 10.69 10.41 -5.19
N SER A 240 9.78 10.73 -6.10
CA SER A 240 8.59 9.90 -6.40
C SER A 240 8.98 8.59 -7.04
N THR A 241 9.96 8.58 -7.97
CA THR A 241 10.44 7.37 -8.62
C THR A 241 11.11 6.42 -7.63
N LEU A 242 11.93 6.91 -6.70
CA LEU A 242 12.53 6.07 -5.66
C LEU A 242 11.46 5.42 -4.76
N THR A 243 10.42 6.17 -4.40
CA THR A 243 9.31 5.62 -3.61
C THR A 243 8.48 4.62 -4.42
N CYS A 244 8.28 4.87 -5.71
CA CYS A 244 7.63 3.95 -6.64
C CYS A 244 8.43 2.65 -6.78
N VAL A 245 9.75 2.73 -6.98
CA VAL A 245 10.66 1.57 -7.05
C VAL A 245 10.58 0.75 -5.76
N GLN A 246 10.58 1.41 -4.60
CA GLN A 246 10.41 0.75 -3.31
C GLN A 246 9.12 -0.09 -3.26
N GLN A 247 7.98 0.50 -3.63
CA GLN A 247 6.67 -0.19 -3.62
C GLN A 247 6.61 -1.33 -4.64
N SER A 248 7.17 -1.12 -5.83
CA SER A 248 7.21 -2.14 -6.89
C SER A 248 8.10 -3.33 -6.52
N VAL A 249 9.28 -3.07 -5.96
CA VAL A 249 10.19 -4.12 -5.48
C VAL A 249 9.54 -4.92 -4.36
N MET A 250 8.82 -4.25 -3.44
CA MET A 250 8.10 -4.93 -2.37
C MET A 250 7.08 -5.95 -2.92
N ASN A 251 6.27 -5.56 -3.88
CA ASN A 251 5.29 -6.46 -4.50
C ASN A 251 5.95 -7.59 -5.29
N LEU A 252 7.03 -7.31 -6.04
CA LEU A 252 7.75 -8.31 -6.80
C LEU A 252 8.38 -9.38 -5.90
N GLY A 253 8.95 -8.98 -4.77
CA GLY A 253 9.53 -9.90 -3.80
C GLY A 253 8.50 -10.87 -3.20
N ILE A 254 7.30 -10.37 -2.91
CA ILE A 254 6.19 -11.21 -2.42
C ILE A 254 5.79 -12.25 -3.48
N LEU A 255 5.65 -11.83 -4.74
CA LEU A 255 5.30 -12.72 -5.85
C LEU A 255 6.37 -13.81 -6.09
N THR A 256 7.66 -13.47 -5.94
CA THR A 256 8.75 -14.44 -6.09
C THR A 256 8.69 -15.55 -5.04
N VAL A 257 8.44 -15.18 -3.79
CA VAL A 257 8.26 -16.15 -2.70
C VAL A 257 7.01 -17.01 -2.92
N GLN A 258 5.91 -16.41 -3.39
CA GLN A 258 4.69 -17.15 -3.75
C GLN A 258 4.97 -18.24 -4.80
N GLY A 259 5.76 -17.93 -5.81
CA GLY A 259 6.15 -18.91 -6.84
C GLY A 259 6.92 -20.10 -6.25
N LEU A 260 7.83 -19.85 -5.31
CA LEU A 260 8.56 -20.91 -4.61
C LEU A 260 7.63 -21.76 -3.72
N VAL A 261 6.73 -21.12 -2.98
CA VAL A 261 5.74 -21.81 -2.12
C VAL A 261 4.87 -22.75 -2.95
N ASN A 262 4.46 -22.32 -4.15
CA ASN A 262 3.63 -23.15 -5.05
C ASN A 262 4.32 -24.44 -5.48
N SER A 263 5.66 -24.49 -5.52
CA SER A 263 6.41 -25.69 -5.86
C SER A 263 6.35 -26.80 -4.77
N PHE A 264 5.92 -26.46 -3.56
CA PHE A 264 5.79 -27.43 -2.44
C PHE A 264 4.43 -28.15 -2.39
N GLY A 265 3.60 -27.95 -3.39
CA GLY A 265 2.33 -28.65 -3.54
C GLY A 265 1.11 -27.87 -3.02
N THR A 266 -0.06 -28.44 -3.32
CA THR A 266 -1.36 -27.76 -3.11
C THR A 266 -1.68 -27.47 -1.64
N VAL A 267 -1.26 -28.33 -0.73
CA VAL A 267 -1.47 -28.14 0.73
C VAL A 267 -0.74 -26.89 1.21
N VAL A 268 0.54 -26.75 0.89
CA VAL A 268 1.37 -25.61 1.31
C VAL A 268 0.91 -24.32 0.62
N MET A 269 0.53 -24.41 -0.65
CA MET A 269 -0.01 -23.29 -1.42
C MET A 269 -1.32 -22.77 -0.80
N ALA A 270 -2.25 -23.65 -0.44
CA ALA A 270 -3.51 -23.27 0.20
C ALA A 270 -3.30 -22.70 1.59
N ALA A 271 -2.41 -23.30 2.39
CA ALA A 271 -2.04 -22.82 3.71
C ALA A 271 -1.45 -21.40 3.65
N PHE A 272 -0.52 -21.16 2.73
CA PHE A 272 0.11 -19.86 2.53
C PHE A 272 -0.90 -18.80 2.06
N ALA A 273 -1.75 -19.14 1.10
CA ALA A 273 -2.78 -18.24 0.59
C ALA A 273 -3.76 -17.76 1.68
N ALA A 274 -4.14 -18.63 2.61
CA ALA A 274 -4.96 -18.28 3.76
C ALA A 274 -4.19 -17.47 4.79
N ALA A 275 -2.97 -17.90 5.13
CA ALA A 275 -2.15 -17.28 6.16
C ALA A 275 -1.70 -15.86 5.79
N VAL A 276 -1.31 -15.62 4.54
CA VAL A 276 -0.94 -14.26 4.05
C VAL A 276 -2.10 -13.27 4.14
N LYS A 277 -3.35 -13.71 3.98
CA LYS A 277 -4.51 -12.82 4.17
C LYS A 277 -4.66 -12.40 5.63
N ILE A 278 -4.50 -13.34 6.56
CA ILE A 278 -4.53 -13.07 8.00
C ILE A 278 -3.41 -12.10 8.36
N ASP A 279 -2.24 -12.38 7.85
CA ASP A 279 -1.02 -11.61 8.06
C ASP A 279 -1.15 -10.17 7.56
N ALA A 280 -1.70 -9.98 6.36
CA ALA A 280 -1.97 -8.65 5.80
C ALA A 280 -2.88 -7.82 6.72
N PHE A 281 -3.96 -8.39 7.26
CA PHE A 281 -4.81 -7.71 8.24
C PHE A 281 -4.09 -7.39 9.54
N ALA A 282 -3.16 -8.24 9.97
CA ALA A 282 -2.42 -8.07 11.21
C ALA A 282 -1.43 -6.90 11.13
N TYR A 283 -0.67 -6.75 10.05
CA TYR A 283 0.35 -5.70 9.96
C TYR A 283 -0.09 -4.43 9.22
N MET A 284 -1.20 -4.44 8.46
CA MET A 284 -1.70 -3.26 7.75
C MET A 284 -1.86 -2.02 8.65
N PRO A 285 -2.42 -2.11 9.87
CA PRO A 285 -2.53 -0.94 10.73
C PRO A 285 -1.19 -0.31 11.09
N VAL A 286 -0.13 -1.11 11.24
CA VAL A 286 1.20 -0.58 11.57
C VAL A 286 1.90 -0.01 10.32
N GLN A 287 1.60 -0.52 9.15
CA GLN A 287 2.04 0.07 7.87
C GLN A 287 1.47 1.48 7.70
N ASP A 288 0.17 1.65 7.92
CA ASP A 288 -0.50 2.95 7.83
C ASP A 288 -0.06 3.91 8.93
N PHE A 289 0.20 3.38 10.11
CA PHE A 289 0.80 4.16 11.18
C PHE A 289 2.20 4.66 10.76
N GLY A 290 3.01 3.84 10.09
CA GLY A 290 4.30 4.22 9.49
C GLY A 290 4.16 5.34 8.45
N ASN A 291 3.11 5.31 7.62
CA ASN A 291 2.81 6.37 6.66
C ASN A 291 2.37 7.67 7.36
N ALA A 292 1.56 7.58 8.39
CA ALA A 292 1.15 8.72 9.22
C ALA A 292 2.35 9.34 9.96
N PHE A 293 3.21 8.50 10.52
CA PHE A 293 4.48 8.90 11.13
C PHE A 293 5.39 9.62 10.12
N SER A 294 5.49 9.11 8.89
CA SER A 294 6.25 9.77 7.81
C SER A 294 5.78 11.20 7.59
N THR A 295 4.46 11.42 7.49
CA THR A 295 3.88 12.76 7.33
C THR A 295 4.18 13.67 8.54
N PHE A 296 4.06 13.12 9.76
CA PHE A 296 4.39 13.85 10.99
C PHE A 296 5.85 14.29 11.00
N ILE A 297 6.78 13.37 10.71
CA ILE A 297 8.22 13.69 10.66
C ILE A 297 8.51 14.70 9.55
N ALA A 298 7.95 14.53 8.35
CA ALA A 298 8.18 15.41 7.21
C ALA A 298 7.76 16.86 7.50
N GLN A 299 6.58 17.08 8.11
CA GLN A 299 6.16 18.43 8.51
C GLN A 299 7.07 19.04 9.57
N ASN A 300 7.47 18.26 10.59
CA ASN A 300 8.37 18.75 11.64
C ASN A 300 9.81 18.94 11.13
N TYR A 301 10.25 18.15 10.16
CA TYR A 301 11.53 18.33 9.47
C TYR A 301 11.54 19.65 8.69
N GLY A 302 10.50 19.92 7.89
CA GLY A 302 10.33 21.18 7.21
C GLY A 302 10.29 22.39 8.15
N ALA A 303 9.63 22.25 9.30
CA ALA A 303 9.54 23.28 10.34
C ALA A 303 10.82 23.40 11.20
N ARG A 304 11.84 22.56 11.00
CA ARG A 304 13.08 22.48 11.79
C ARG A 304 12.85 22.19 13.28
N GLU A 305 11.76 21.51 13.62
CA GLU A 305 11.37 21.17 15.00
C GLU A 305 12.04 19.87 15.47
N THR A 306 13.37 19.92 15.69
CA THR A 306 14.20 18.76 16.05
C THR A 306 13.73 18.04 17.32
N GLY A 307 13.27 18.83 18.33
CA GLY A 307 12.75 18.27 19.57
C GLY A 307 11.51 17.40 19.34
N ARG A 308 10.62 17.86 18.43
CA ARG A 308 9.41 17.11 18.08
C ARG A 308 9.73 15.88 17.23
N ILE A 309 10.72 15.94 16.34
CA ILE A 309 11.20 14.77 15.58
C ILE A 309 11.65 13.67 16.54
N ARG A 310 12.51 14.00 17.53
CA ARG A 310 13.00 13.03 18.51
C ARG A 310 11.89 12.46 19.38
N SER A 311 11.00 13.30 19.87
CA SER A 311 9.84 12.86 20.66
C SER A 311 8.88 12.02 19.82
N GLY A 312 8.67 12.41 18.54
CA GLY A 312 7.84 11.69 17.58
C GLY A 312 8.39 10.29 17.29
N LEU A 313 9.70 10.18 17.06
CA LEU A 313 10.36 8.89 16.84
C LEU A 313 10.21 7.96 18.07
N LYS A 314 10.46 8.47 19.28
CA LYS A 314 10.27 7.68 20.50
C LYS A 314 8.82 7.22 20.67
N SER A 315 7.88 8.14 20.51
CA SER A 315 6.45 7.82 20.63
C SER A 315 6.00 6.82 19.55
N ALA A 316 6.44 6.99 18.31
CA ALA A 316 6.10 6.08 17.22
C ALA A 316 6.65 4.66 17.45
N VAL A 317 7.90 4.54 17.89
CA VAL A 317 8.50 3.25 18.26
C VAL A 317 7.70 2.58 19.37
N CYS A 318 7.41 3.31 20.47
CA CYS A 318 6.64 2.75 21.59
C CYS A 318 5.25 2.26 21.15
N ILE A 319 4.52 3.06 20.37
CA ILE A 319 3.16 2.71 19.90
C ILE A 319 3.23 1.51 18.96
N SER A 320 4.11 1.55 17.96
CA SER A 320 4.27 0.47 16.98
C SER A 320 4.66 -0.84 17.66
N MET A 321 5.65 -0.81 18.59
CA MET A 321 6.09 -2.01 19.31
C MET A 321 4.97 -2.56 20.21
N ALA A 322 4.26 -1.70 20.95
CA ALA A 322 3.14 -2.11 21.78
C ALA A 322 2.03 -2.77 20.95
N PHE A 323 1.67 -2.16 19.82
CA PHE A 323 0.69 -2.73 18.90
C PHE A 323 1.16 -4.07 18.33
N CYS A 324 2.40 -4.14 17.82
CA CYS A 324 2.95 -5.36 17.26
C CYS A 324 3.03 -6.50 18.28
N LEU A 325 3.41 -6.22 19.54
CA LEU A 325 3.43 -7.23 20.59
C LEU A 325 2.03 -7.79 20.88
N VAL A 326 1.02 -6.92 20.94
CA VAL A 326 -0.37 -7.34 21.16
C VAL A 326 -0.85 -8.21 19.98
N ILE A 327 -0.63 -7.76 18.74
CA ILE A 327 -1.05 -8.52 17.55
C ILE A 327 -0.25 -9.81 17.43
N SER A 328 1.05 -9.80 17.71
CA SER A 328 1.88 -11.02 17.75
C SER A 328 1.32 -12.05 18.72
N ALA A 329 0.97 -11.62 19.93
CA ALA A 329 0.38 -12.51 20.93
C ALA A 329 -0.97 -13.07 20.46
N LEU A 330 -1.84 -12.21 19.89
CA LEU A 330 -3.15 -12.64 19.38
C LEU A 330 -3.01 -13.62 18.22
N VAL A 331 -2.18 -13.32 17.22
CA VAL A 331 -1.98 -14.23 16.07
C VAL A 331 -1.34 -15.53 16.50
N PHE A 332 -0.35 -15.50 17.40
CA PHE A 332 0.32 -16.69 17.90
C PHE A 332 -0.64 -17.63 18.66
N VAL A 333 -1.45 -17.07 19.56
CA VAL A 333 -2.42 -17.85 20.37
C VAL A 333 -3.59 -18.34 19.53
N PHE A 334 -4.15 -17.47 18.69
CA PHE A 334 -5.34 -17.74 17.89
C PHE A 334 -5.02 -18.20 16.45
N ALA A 335 -3.78 -18.61 16.15
CA ALA A 335 -3.37 -19.04 14.80
C ALA A 335 -4.32 -20.11 14.21
N ARG A 336 -4.70 -21.13 15.01
CA ARG A 336 -5.59 -22.19 14.54
C ARG A 336 -7.02 -21.71 14.29
N PRO A 337 -7.72 -21.03 15.21
CA PRO A 337 -9.02 -20.40 14.92
C PRO A 337 -9.00 -19.44 13.73
N LEU A 338 -7.94 -18.65 13.56
CA LEU A 338 -7.81 -17.73 12.42
C LEU A 338 -7.72 -18.50 11.09
N MET A 339 -6.97 -19.59 11.03
CA MET A 339 -6.91 -20.44 9.85
C MET A 339 -8.26 -21.07 9.50
N THR A 340 -9.06 -21.46 10.49
CA THR A 340 -10.39 -22.07 10.25
C THR A 340 -11.43 -21.08 9.72
N ILE A 341 -11.14 -19.76 9.70
CA ILE A 341 -11.98 -18.78 8.99
C ILE A 341 -11.90 -18.97 7.47
N PHE A 342 -10.74 -19.40 6.96
CA PHE A 342 -10.45 -19.48 5.53
C PHE A 342 -10.39 -20.93 5.00
N VAL A 343 -10.20 -21.91 5.90
CA VAL A 343 -9.99 -23.32 5.55
C VAL A 343 -10.98 -24.18 6.35
N GLU A 344 -11.57 -25.17 5.69
CA GLU A 344 -12.48 -26.10 6.36
C GLU A 344 -11.79 -26.85 7.51
N ALA A 345 -12.52 -27.05 8.61
CA ALA A 345 -11.95 -27.63 9.83
C ALA A 345 -11.41 -29.06 9.64
N GLY A 346 -11.85 -29.77 8.59
CA GLY A 346 -11.39 -31.11 8.21
C GLY A 346 -10.02 -31.15 7.55
N GLU A 347 -9.56 -30.03 6.96
CA GLU A 347 -8.29 -29.91 6.24
C GLU A 347 -7.12 -29.67 7.22
N THR A 348 -6.84 -30.70 8.04
CA THR A 348 -5.89 -30.60 9.16
C THR A 348 -4.46 -30.29 8.72
N GLU A 349 -4.00 -30.81 7.58
CA GLU A 349 -2.65 -30.58 7.05
C GLU A 349 -2.47 -29.10 6.61
N ILE A 350 -3.47 -28.52 5.93
CA ILE A 350 -3.47 -27.13 5.50
C ILE A 350 -3.46 -26.22 6.73
N ILE A 351 -4.32 -26.50 7.71
CA ILE A 351 -4.39 -25.74 8.96
C ILE A 351 -3.04 -25.81 9.71
N GLN A 352 -2.43 -26.98 9.80
CA GLN A 352 -1.16 -27.15 10.51
C GLN A 352 -0.02 -26.35 9.85
N ALA A 353 0.09 -26.42 8.52
CA ALA A 353 1.08 -25.67 7.77
C ALA A 353 0.86 -24.14 7.92
N GLY A 354 -0.38 -23.67 7.86
CA GLY A 354 -0.71 -22.26 8.05
C GLY A 354 -0.48 -21.78 9.48
N VAL A 355 -0.78 -22.59 10.49
CA VAL A 355 -0.48 -22.29 11.90
C VAL A 355 1.01 -22.18 12.14
N GLN A 356 1.82 -23.05 11.51
CA GLN A 356 3.26 -22.99 11.61
C GLN A 356 3.81 -21.68 11.01
N TYR A 357 3.32 -21.28 9.82
CA TYR A 357 3.64 -19.99 9.21
C TYR A 357 3.30 -18.83 10.14
N LEU A 358 2.03 -18.72 10.56
CA LEU A 358 1.54 -17.62 11.39
C LEU A 358 2.28 -17.51 12.74
N ARG A 359 2.69 -18.64 13.34
CA ARG A 359 3.46 -18.61 14.58
C ARG A 359 4.89 -18.14 14.38
N ILE A 360 5.53 -18.51 13.25
CA ILE A 360 6.89 -18.06 12.96
C ILE A 360 6.87 -16.58 12.60
N GLU A 361 6.09 -16.17 11.61
CA GLU A 361 6.07 -14.80 11.13
C GLU A 361 5.43 -13.84 12.15
N GLY A 362 4.31 -14.26 12.73
CA GLY A 362 3.57 -13.49 13.73
C GLY A 362 4.37 -13.20 15.00
N ALA A 363 5.30 -14.06 15.42
CA ALA A 363 6.17 -13.80 16.57
C ALA A 363 7.11 -12.60 16.34
N PHE A 364 7.36 -12.22 15.08
CA PHE A 364 8.32 -11.18 14.71
C PHE A 364 7.69 -9.93 14.10
N TYR A 365 6.38 -9.67 14.28
CA TYR A 365 5.75 -8.44 13.76
C TYR A 365 6.40 -7.16 14.26
N CYS A 366 7.11 -7.18 15.37
CA CYS A 366 7.92 -6.04 15.80
C CYS A 366 9.00 -5.67 14.77
N GLY A 367 9.56 -6.64 14.03
CA GLY A 367 10.50 -6.39 12.95
C GLY A 367 9.85 -5.63 11.80
N ILE A 368 8.73 -6.12 11.26
CA ILE A 368 8.04 -5.40 10.17
C ILE A 368 7.55 -4.02 10.63
N GLY A 369 7.11 -3.89 11.89
CA GLY A 369 6.71 -2.61 12.47
C GLY A 369 7.86 -1.60 12.52
N CYS A 370 9.07 -2.05 12.90
CA CYS A 370 10.27 -1.24 12.86
C CYS A 370 10.61 -0.83 11.42
N LEU A 371 10.54 -1.76 10.48
CA LEU A 371 10.84 -1.54 9.07
C LEU A 371 9.93 -0.48 8.44
N PHE A 372 8.62 -0.51 8.70
CA PHE A 372 7.69 0.51 8.23
C PHE A 372 7.99 1.90 8.82
N LEU A 373 8.38 1.97 10.08
CA LEU A 373 8.83 3.24 10.67
C LEU A 373 10.11 3.75 10.02
N LEU A 374 11.07 2.88 9.71
CA LEU A 374 12.30 3.25 9.01
C LEU A 374 12.02 3.74 7.59
N TYR A 375 11.12 3.09 6.84
CA TYR A 375 10.69 3.57 5.52
C TYR A 375 10.08 4.97 5.61
N GLY A 376 9.18 5.17 6.59
CA GLY A 376 8.56 6.47 6.84
C GLY A 376 9.58 7.54 7.23
N LEU A 377 10.52 7.20 8.11
CA LEU A 377 11.57 8.09 8.59
C LEU A 377 12.47 8.57 7.46
N TYR A 378 13.04 7.66 6.66
CA TYR A 378 13.98 8.01 5.60
C TYR A 378 13.31 8.80 4.48
N ARG A 379 12.07 8.47 4.14
CA ARG A 379 11.28 9.26 3.19
C ARG A 379 11.06 10.68 3.70
N ALA A 380 10.72 10.84 4.98
CA ALA A 380 10.48 12.13 5.61
C ALA A 380 11.74 12.99 5.77
N LEU A 381 12.92 12.38 5.88
CA LEU A 381 14.22 13.04 6.00
C LEU A 381 14.93 13.26 4.65
N GLU A 382 14.21 13.27 3.56
CA GLU A 382 14.73 13.46 2.19
C GLU A 382 15.78 12.41 1.76
N LYS A 383 15.65 11.19 2.29
CA LYS A 383 16.53 10.05 1.94
C LYS A 383 15.74 8.83 1.42
N PRO A 384 14.83 8.98 0.42
CA PRO A 384 14.01 7.88 -0.06
C PRO A 384 14.85 6.72 -0.64
N GLY A 385 16.05 7.00 -1.14
CA GLY A 385 16.98 5.97 -1.59
C GLY A 385 17.35 4.97 -0.49
N MET A 386 17.41 5.41 0.78
CA MET A 386 17.65 4.49 1.89
C MET A 386 16.47 3.55 2.11
N SER A 387 15.24 4.00 1.92
CA SER A 387 14.05 3.13 1.96
C SER A 387 14.12 2.04 0.88
N VAL A 388 14.60 2.38 -0.33
CA VAL A 388 14.84 1.40 -1.41
C VAL A 388 15.89 0.38 -0.97
N VAL A 389 17.02 0.82 -0.42
CA VAL A 389 18.10 -0.07 0.06
C VAL A 389 17.56 -1.03 1.11
N LEU A 390 16.80 -0.56 2.09
CA LEU A 390 16.20 -1.41 3.12
C LEU A 390 15.23 -2.43 2.53
N THR A 391 14.43 -2.01 1.54
CA THR A 391 13.50 -2.92 0.84
C THR A 391 14.25 -4.01 0.07
N VAL A 392 15.30 -3.64 -0.67
CA VAL A 392 16.13 -4.60 -1.40
C VAL A 392 16.82 -5.59 -0.46
N ILE A 393 17.33 -5.12 0.68
CA ILE A 393 17.94 -6.01 1.67
C ILE A 393 16.90 -6.93 2.29
N SER A 394 15.77 -6.40 2.75
CA SER A 394 14.72 -7.20 3.37
C SER A 394 14.21 -8.29 2.42
N LEU A 395 13.81 -7.91 1.20
CA LEU A 395 13.21 -8.83 0.24
C LEU A 395 14.25 -9.66 -0.49
N GLY A 396 15.40 -9.10 -0.83
CA GLY A 396 16.50 -9.84 -1.45
C GLY A 396 17.02 -10.95 -0.55
N THR A 397 17.21 -10.66 0.73
CA THR A 397 17.60 -11.67 1.74
C THR A 397 16.48 -12.70 1.92
N ARG A 398 15.22 -12.26 2.00
CA ARG A 398 14.06 -13.16 2.10
C ARG A 398 14.03 -14.13 0.92
N VAL A 399 14.13 -13.65 -0.31
CA VAL A 399 14.13 -14.49 -1.50
C VAL A 399 15.33 -15.44 -1.50
N ALA A 400 16.55 -14.92 -1.30
CA ALA A 400 17.77 -15.74 -1.28
C ALA A 400 17.69 -16.85 -0.21
N LEU A 401 17.32 -16.51 1.02
CA LEU A 401 17.19 -17.47 2.11
C LEU A 401 16.03 -18.45 1.88
N ALA A 402 14.92 -18.01 1.30
CA ALA A 402 13.81 -18.91 0.98
C ALA A 402 14.27 -20.03 0.04
N TYR A 403 14.99 -19.70 -1.03
CA TYR A 403 15.54 -20.70 -1.94
C TYR A 403 16.64 -21.56 -1.32
N LEU A 404 17.57 -20.95 -0.57
CA LEU A 404 18.68 -21.68 0.05
C LEU A 404 18.22 -22.63 1.15
N LEU A 405 17.37 -22.15 2.07
CA LEU A 405 16.93 -22.95 3.22
C LEU A 405 15.93 -24.03 2.81
N SER A 406 15.03 -23.73 1.87
CA SER A 406 14.07 -24.71 1.38
C SER A 406 14.69 -25.85 0.58
N ALA A 407 15.87 -25.63 0.01
CA ALA A 407 16.63 -26.68 -0.68
C ALA A 407 17.27 -27.70 0.29
N ILE A 408 17.33 -27.40 1.59
CA ILE A 408 17.84 -28.33 2.60
C ILE A 408 16.69 -29.26 3.01
N PRO A 409 16.77 -30.60 2.76
CA PRO A 409 15.65 -31.52 3.01
C PRO A 409 15.13 -31.53 4.45
N ALA A 410 16.02 -31.30 5.42
CA ALA A 410 15.66 -31.25 6.84
C ALA A 410 14.90 -29.97 7.25
N VAL A 411 14.96 -28.90 6.45
CA VAL A 411 14.35 -27.61 6.71
C VAL A 411 13.08 -27.40 5.87
N GLY A 412 13.16 -27.70 4.58
CA GLY A 412 12.04 -27.64 3.65
C GLY A 412 11.29 -26.30 3.67
N VAL A 413 9.97 -26.39 3.66
CA VAL A 413 9.05 -25.23 3.71
C VAL A 413 9.28 -24.29 4.89
N VAL A 414 9.69 -24.82 6.04
CA VAL A 414 9.93 -24.00 7.24
C VAL A 414 11.03 -22.96 7.01
N GLY A 415 11.99 -23.27 6.14
CA GLY A 415 13.03 -22.32 5.71
C GLY A 415 12.47 -21.11 5.00
N ILE A 416 11.39 -21.27 4.23
CA ILE A 416 10.71 -20.15 3.59
C ILE A 416 10.09 -19.23 4.66
N TRP A 417 9.44 -19.83 5.66
CA TRP A 417 8.83 -19.06 6.75
C TRP A 417 9.85 -18.25 7.54
N TRP A 418 10.99 -18.85 7.90
CA TRP A 418 12.05 -18.16 8.62
C TRP A 418 12.79 -17.09 7.79
N SER A 419 12.79 -17.20 6.47
CA SER A 419 13.42 -16.21 5.60
C SER A 419 12.83 -14.81 5.77
N VAL A 420 11.54 -14.73 6.12
CA VAL A 420 10.80 -13.47 6.26
C VAL A 420 11.29 -12.65 7.46
N PRO A 421 11.20 -13.15 8.70
CA PRO A 421 11.68 -12.39 9.87
C PRO A 421 13.18 -12.13 9.83
N ILE A 422 14.00 -13.01 9.26
CA ILE A 422 15.44 -12.77 9.09
C ILE A 422 15.68 -11.58 8.16
N GLY A 423 14.92 -11.49 7.05
CA GLY A 423 14.98 -10.35 6.14
C GLY A 423 14.63 -9.03 6.82
N TRP A 424 13.59 -9.01 7.66
CA TRP A 424 13.22 -7.82 8.43
C TRP A 424 14.32 -7.42 9.42
N LEU A 425 14.85 -8.36 10.20
CA LEU A 425 15.88 -8.10 11.20
C LEU A 425 17.17 -7.53 10.58
N LEU A 426 17.58 -8.04 9.42
CA LEU A 426 18.78 -7.54 8.73
C LEU A 426 18.56 -6.11 8.19
N ALA A 427 17.40 -5.84 7.61
CA ALA A 427 17.06 -4.50 7.14
C ALA A 427 16.95 -3.52 8.32
N ASP A 428 16.33 -3.93 9.43
CA ASP A 428 16.21 -3.12 10.64
C ASP A 428 17.59 -2.81 11.26
N ALA A 429 18.45 -3.81 11.37
CA ALA A 429 19.81 -3.62 11.89
C ALA A 429 20.59 -2.59 11.05
N LEU A 430 20.50 -2.69 9.72
CA LEU A 430 21.12 -1.72 8.81
C LEU A 430 20.48 -0.33 8.96
N GLY A 431 19.14 -0.26 8.95
CA GLY A 431 18.41 1.00 9.03
C GLY A 431 18.67 1.74 10.34
N VAL A 432 18.57 1.04 11.46
CA VAL A 432 18.86 1.61 12.77
C VAL A 432 20.33 1.99 12.87
N GLY A 433 21.26 1.14 12.42
CA GLY A 433 22.69 1.42 12.40
C GLY A 433 23.02 2.68 11.60
N TYR A 434 22.46 2.83 10.40
CA TYR A 434 22.64 4.02 9.58
C TYR A 434 22.08 5.29 10.27
N TYR A 435 20.91 5.19 10.89
CA TYR A 435 20.33 6.31 11.65
C TYR A 435 21.24 6.73 12.82
N LEU A 436 21.73 5.78 13.62
CA LEU A 436 22.58 6.07 14.76
C LEU A 436 23.92 6.69 14.34
N ALA A 437 24.53 6.18 13.26
CA ALA A 437 25.79 6.69 12.73
C ALA A 437 25.66 8.11 12.16
N ARG A 438 24.52 8.44 11.54
CA ARG A 438 24.33 9.73 10.87
C ARG A 438 23.29 10.65 11.52
N ARG A 439 22.86 10.36 12.74
CA ARG A 439 21.81 11.11 13.46
C ARG A 439 22.03 12.63 13.48
N LYS A 440 23.29 13.08 13.67
CA LYS A 440 23.63 14.50 13.70
C LYS A 440 23.48 15.20 12.32
N GLN A 441 23.55 14.43 11.24
CA GLN A 441 23.43 14.94 9.85
C GLN A 441 21.99 14.86 9.34
N LEU A 442 21.21 13.90 9.86
CA LEU A 442 19.85 13.63 9.41
C LEU A 442 18.81 14.50 10.12
N THR A 443 19.08 14.93 11.34
CA THR A 443 18.19 15.82 12.11
C THR A 443 18.91 17.13 12.31
N PRO A 444 18.44 18.23 11.67
CA PRO A 444 19.07 19.56 11.75
C PRO A 444 19.07 20.12 13.17
#